data_c31c69810b69f5a2456bbc38064cdcd0
#
_entry.id   c31c69810b69f5a2456bbc38064cdcd0
#
_cell.length_a   1.000
_cell.length_b   1.000
_cell.length_c   1.000
_cell.angle_alpha   90.00
_cell.angle_beta   90.00
_cell.angle_gamma   90.00
#
_symmetry.space_group_name_H-M   'P 1'
#
loop_
_entity.id
_entity.type
_entity.pdbx_description
1 polymer ?
#
loop_
_entity_poly.entity_id
_entity_poly.type
_entity_poly.pdbx_seq_one_letter_code
_entity_poly.pdbx_strand_id
1 'polypeptide(L)'
;MSWTPEEIAFLKQLDNPDKIQGFLDLIDYNPDYECRSPRWVIKKRSAHCFEGALFAAAALQFCGYEPTIVDMLAENDDDHVIAVFREDGLWGAVAKSNFTSLRFREPVYRSIRELIMSYFDFFFNTDGYKSLRSYSLPLNLKIFESLNWKTTDDDLEYIGNKLESLHHFKVAPEKAIRRLYKASDTMLRAGLLGSNAEGLFKPKQ
;
A
#
# COMPACT_ATOMS: atom_id res chain seq x y z
N MET A 1 -6.52 -21.94 7.35
CA MET A 1 -6.27 -21.79 8.82
C MET A 1 -7.01 -20.56 9.30
N SER A 2 -7.51 -20.55 10.56
CA SER A 2 -8.15 -19.37 11.17
C SER A 2 -7.14 -18.57 12.02
N TRP A 3 -7.48 -17.33 12.36
CA TRP A 3 -6.74 -16.54 13.35
C TRP A 3 -6.73 -17.24 14.71
N THR A 4 -5.60 -17.13 15.44
CA THR A 4 -5.56 -17.58 16.85
C THR A 4 -6.29 -16.58 17.76
N PRO A 5 -6.68 -16.96 19.00
CA PRO A 5 -7.28 -16.02 19.96
C PRO A 5 -6.40 -14.80 20.23
N GLU A 6 -5.09 -14.97 20.30
CA GLU A 6 -4.10 -13.91 20.55
C GLU A 6 -4.03 -12.94 19.34
N GLU A 7 -4.02 -13.49 18.12
CA GLU A 7 -4.06 -12.67 16.89
C GLU A 7 -5.36 -11.86 16.80
N ILE A 8 -6.50 -12.47 17.13
CA ILE A 8 -7.80 -11.77 17.20
C ILE A 8 -7.77 -10.66 18.26
N ALA A 9 -7.22 -10.94 19.44
CA ALA A 9 -7.13 -9.95 20.51
C ALA A 9 -6.24 -8.77 20.10
N PHE A 10 -5.13 -9.04 19.42
CA PHE A 10 -4.26 -8.02 18.86
C PHE A 10 -4.97 -7.17 17.77
N LEU A 11 -5.60 -7.82 16.79
CA LEU A 11 -6.28 -7.11 15.69
C LEU A 11 -7.45 -6.24 16.22
N LYS A 12 -8.15 -6.68 17.25
CA LYS A 12 -9.20 -5.89 17.93
C LYS A 12 -8.69 -4.64 18.65
N GLN A 13 -7.41 -4.58 18.99
CA GLN A 13 -6.80 -3.36 19.57
C GLN A 13 -6.55 -2.29 18.49
N LEU A 14 -6.43 -2.70 17.22
CA LEU A 14 -6.33 -1.84 16.05
C LEU A 14 -7.74 -1.46 15.57
N ASP A 15 -8.52 -0.80 16.41
CA ASP A 15 -9.96 -0.58 16.28
C ASP A 15 -10.35 0.56 15.33
N ASN A 16 -9.37 1.20 14.70
CA ASN A 16 -9.58 2.25 13.69
C ASN A 16 -8.39 2.33 12.71
N PRO A 17 -8.56 2.98 11.53
CA PRO A 17 -7.52 3.07 10.50
C PRO A 17 -6.21 3.72 10.96
N ASP A 18 -6.27 4.73 11.84
CA ASP A 18 -5.08 5.42 12.38
C ASP A 18 -4.22 4.46 13.24
N LYS A 19 -4.84 3.64 14.10
CA LYS A 19 -4.10 2.62 14.87
C LYS A 19 -3.49 1.53 13.99
N ILE A 20 -4.15 1.17 12.88
CA ILE A 20 -3.61 0.23 11.90
C ILE A 20 -2.37 0.85 11.24
N GLN A 21 -2.45 2.13 10.83
CA GLN A 21 -1.29 2.85 10.30
C GLN A 21 -0.18 2.97 11.34
N GLY A 22 -0.50 3.32 12.58
CA GLY A 22 0.47 3.41 13.67
C GLY A 22 1.25 2.11 13.90
N PHE A 23 0.57 0.95 13.79
CA PHE A 23 1.26 -0.35 13.82
C PHE A 23 2.22 -0.50 12.63
N LEU A 24 1.79 -0.19 11.40
CA LEU A 24 2.63 -0.28 10.21
C LEU A 24 3.83 0.67 10.24
N ASP A 25 3.70 1.82 10.89
CA ASP A 25 4.79 2.78 11.03
C ASP A 25 5.88 2.31 12.01
N LEU A 26 5.49 1.48 12.99
CA LEU A 26 6.38 0.94 14.02
C LEU A 26 7.13 -0.34 13.60
N ILE A 27 6.71 -1.01 12.54
CA ILE A 27 7.37 -2.23 12.05
C ILE A 27 8.44 -1.90 11.01
N ASP A 28 9.39 -2.80 10.82
CA ASP A 28 10.46 -2.65 9.83
C ASP A 28 9.92 -2.70 8.40
N TYR A 29 10.66 -2.09 7.45
CA TYR A 29 10.42 -2.29 6.03
C TYR A 29 11.10 -3.59 5.58
N ASN A 30 10.31 -4.49 4.97
CA ASN A 30 10.81 -5.74 4.42
C ASN A 30 11.41 -5.50 3.02
N PRO A 31 12.71 -5.77 2.78
CA PRO A 31 13.33 -5.63 1.46
C PRO A 31 13.12 -6.86 0.55
N ASP A 32 12.56 -7.97 1.06
CA ASP A 32 12.34 -9.19 0.29
C ASP A 32 11.18 -9.02 -0.70
N TYR A 33 11.18 -9.84 -1.77
CA TYR A 33 10.14 -9.82 -2.80
C TYR A 33 9.00 -10.84 -2.57
N GLU A 34 9.11 -11.70 -1.54
CA GLU A 34 8.07 -12.69 -1.24
C GLU A 34 6.79 -12.02 -0.74
N CYS A 35 5.65 -12.46 -1.24
CA CYS A 35 4.32 -11.95 -0.89
C CYS A 35 3.72 -12.74 0.27
N ARG A 36 3.97 -12.33 1.51
CA ARG A 36 3.58 -13.07 2.72
C ARG A 36 2.26 -12.59 3.31
N SER A 37 1.64 -13.47 4.11
CA SER A 37 0.32 -13.23 4.68
C SER A 37 0.32 -12.18 5.81
N PRO A 38 -0.84 -11.58 6.12
CA PRO A 38 -1.03 -10.73 7.30
C PRO A 38 -0.56 -11.35 8.62
N ARG A 39 -0.74 -12.67 8.80
CA ARG A 39 -0.19 -13.39 9.96
C ARG A 39 1.32 -13.27 10.05
N TRP A 40 2.01 -13.37 8.92
CA TRP A 40 3.47 -13.24 8.88
C TRP A 40 3.90 -11.83 9.32
N VAL A 41 3.20 -10.79 8.86
CA VAL A 41 3.45 -9.39 9.26
C VAL A 41 3.32 -9.22 10.78
N ILE A 42 2.28 -9.81 11.39
CA ILE A 42 2.12 -9.79 12.87
C ILE A 42 3.31 -10.44 13.57
N LYS A 43 3.72 -11.64 13.10
CA LYS A 43 4.77 -12.44 13.73
C LYS A 43 6.16 -11.83 13.58
N LYS A 44 6.48 -11.30 12.38
CA LYS A 44 7.81 -10.82 12.04
C LYS A 44 8.02 -9.34 12.29
N ARG A 45 6.95 -8.57 12.44
CA ARG A 45 7.01 -7.12 12.63
C ARG A 45 7.78 -6.44 11.49
N SER A 46 7.51 -6.91 10.25
CA SER A 46 8.12 -6.39 9.03
C SER A 46 7.15 -6.54 7.87
N ALA A 47 7.15 -5.61 6.93
CA ALA A 47 6.35 -5.66 5.72
C ALA A 47 6.88 -4.72 4.64
N HIS A 48 6.81 -5.10 3.37
CA HIS A 48 6.85 -4.16 2.24
C HIS A 48 5.44 -3.65 1.91
N CYS A 49 5.28 -2.84 0.85
CA CYS A 49 4.00 -2.18 0.55
C CYS A 49 2.83 -3.16 0.34
N PHE A 50 3.04 -4.23 -0.42
CA PHE A 50 2.02 -5.23 -0.71
C PHE A 50 1.59 -5.99 0.57
N GLU A 51 2.54 -6.52 1.34
CA GLU A 51 2.28 -7.20 2.61
C GLU A 51 1.57 -6.28 3.61
N GLY A 52 2.01 -5.01 3.69
CA GLY A 52 1.39 -3.98 4.52
C GLY A 52 -0.04 -3.67 4.10
N ALA A 53 -0.32 -3.62 2.80
CA ALA A 53 -1.68 -3.42 2.28
C ALA A 53 -2.59 -4.63 2.59
N LEU A 54 -2.08 -5.87 2.46
CA LEU A 54 -2.83 -7.07 2.83
C LEU A 54 -3.13 -7.10 4.33
N PHE A 55 -2.13 -6.79 5.17
CA PHE A 55 -2.32 -6.69 6.62
C PHE A 55 -3.35 -5.62 6.97
N ALA A 56 -3.24 -4.41 6.39
CA ALA A 56 -4.18 -3.33 6.63
C ALA A 56 -5.60 -3.71 6.21
N ALA A 57 -5.77 -4.32 5.04
CA ALA A 57 -7.08 -4.81 4.57
C ALA A 57 -7.68 -5.85 5.52
N ALA A 58 -6.87 -6.78 6.05
CA ALA A 58 -7.32 -7.76 7.04
C ALA A 58 -7.71 -7.10 8.37
N ALA A 59 -6.94 -6.12 8.85
CA ALA A 59 -7.23 -5.38 10.08
C ALA A 59 -8.48 -4.49 9.94
N LEU A 60 -8.64 -3.82 8.81
CA LEU A 60 -9.82 -3.00 8.48
C LEU A 60 -11.13 -3.80 8.55
N GLN A 61 -11.11 -5.12 8.28
CA GLN A 61 -12.29 -5.97 8.48
C GLN A 61 -12.74 -6.03 9.94
N PHE A 62 -11.82 -5.98 10.90
CA PHE A 62 -12.17 -5.92 12.34
C PHE A 62 -12.79 -4.58 12.72
N CYS A 63 -12.54 -3.52 11.93
CA CYS A 63 -13.17 -2.21 12.07
C CYS A 63 -14.51 -2.10 11.31
N GLY A 64 -14.94 -3.17 10.62
CA GLY A 64 -16.19 -3.20 9.84
C GLY A 64 -16.08 -2.72 8.39
N TYR A 65 -14.87 -2.46 7.89
CA TYR A 65 -14.65 -2.08 6.49
C TYR A 65 -14.46 -3.29 5.58
N GLU A 66 -14.65 -3.09 4.28
CA GLU A 66 -14.35 -4.09 3.25
C GLU A 66 -12.83 -4.23 3.07
N PRO A 67 -12.28 -5.46 2.96
CA PRO A 67 -10.85 -5.69 2.75
C PRO A 67 -10.47 -5.38 1.29
N THR A 68 -10.26 -4.12 1.00
CA THR A 68 -10.08 -3.63 -0.37
C THR A 68 -8.70 -3.00 -0.54
N ILE A 69 -8.02 -3.37 -1.63
CA ILE A 69 -6.72 -2.81 -1.99
C ILE A 69 -6.75 -2.18 -3.39
N VAL A 70 -5.84 -1.25 -3.61
CA VAL A 70 -5.62 -0.58 -4.91
C VAL A 70 -4.13 -0.60 -5.20
N ASP A 71 -3.79 -0.94 -6.43
CA ASP A 71 -2.43 -0.88 -6.96
C ASP A 71 -2.17 0.44 -7.68
N MET A 72 -0.98 0.98 -7.50
CA MET A 72 -0.46 2.19 -8.15
C MET A 72 0.80 1.83 -8.93
N LEU A 73 0.68 1.74 -10.26
CA LEU A 73 1.80 1.40 -11.13
C LEU A 73 2.71 2.59 -11.37
N ALA A 74 4.00 2.35 -11.29
CA ALA A 74 5.06 3.33 -11.49
C ALA A 74 5.90 3.03 -12.75
N GLU A 75 6.64 4.01 -13.22
CA GLU A 75 7.62 3.88 -14.29
C GLU A 75 9.02 4.13 -13.75
N ASN A 76 9.91 3.17 -13.93
CA ASN A 76 11.28 3.20 -13.42
C ASN A 76 11.35 3.45 -11.90
N ASP A 77 10.46 2.79 -11.16
CA ASP A 77 10.29 2.83 -9.71
C ASP A 77 9.50 1.60 -9.25
N ASP A 78 9.43 1.36 -7.93
CA ASP A 78 8.54 0.34 -7.38
C ASP A 78 7.08 0.76 -7.47
N ASP A 79 6.22 -0.20 -7.82
CA ASP A 79 4.79 -0.06 -7.67
C ASP A 79 4.40 0.04 -6.19
N HIS A 80 3.22 0.57 -5.91
CA HIS A 80 2.79 0.76 -4.54
C HIS A 80 1.34 0.32 -4.32
N VAL A 81 1.13 -0.59 -3.37
CA VAL A 81 -0.20 -1.09 -3.03
C VAL A 81 -0.66 -0.48 -1.71
N ILE A 82 -1.90 -0.01 -1.69
CA ILE A 82 -2.56 0.58 -0.52
C ILE A 82 -3.84 -0.16 -0.17
N ALA A 83 -4.18 -0.28 1.11
CA ALA A 83 -5.51 -0.66 1.56
C ALA A 83 -6.41 0.58 1.63
N VAL A 84 -7.58 0.51 1.03
CA VAL A 84 -8.52 1.63 1.02
C VAL A 84 -9.74 1.34 1.88
N PHE A 85 -10.26 2.36 2.54
CA PHE A 85 -11.49 2.29 3.33
C PHE A 85 -12.40 3.47 2.99
N ARG A 86 -13.67 3.38 3.38
CA ARG A 86 -14.65 4.43 3.10
C ARG A 86 -15.43 4.75 4.37
N GLU A 87 -15.39 6.00 4.79
CA GLU A 87 -16.09 6.52 5.95
C GLU A 87 -16.93 7.74 5.53
N ASP A 88 -18.19 7.78 5.92
CA ASP A 88 -19.16 8.82 5.54
C ASP A 88 -19.21 9.15 4.04
N GLY A 89 -18.95 8.12 3.21
CA GLY A 89 -18.95 8.26 1.76
C GLY A 89 -17.62 8.75 1.17
N LEU A 90 -16.61 9.04 1.99
CA LEU A 90 -15.29 9.52 1.58
C LEU A 90 -14.24 8.42 1.69
N TRP A 91 -13.25 8.45 0.81
CA TRP A 91 -12.18 7.47 0.75
C TRP A 91 -10.97 7.90 1.56
N GLY A 92 -10.39 6.94 2.29
CA GLY A 92 -9.10 7.05 2.97
C GLY A 92 -8.23 5.84 2.62
N ALA A 93 -6.98 5.85 3.07
CA ALA A 93 -6.04 4.75 2.83
C ALA A 93 -5.10 4.50 4.00
N VAL A 94 -4.74 3.23 4.18
CA VAL A 94 -3.68 2.76 5.07
C VAL A 94 -2.62 2.08 4.22
N ALA A 95 -1.34 2.40 4.42
CA ALA A 95 -0.27 1.85 3.62
C ALA A 95 1.06 1.72 4.37
N LYS A 96 1.86 0.70 4.03
CA LYS A 96 3.27 0.59 4.38
C LYS A 96 4.10 1.06 3.19
N SER A 97 4.99 1.99 3.40
CA SER A 97 5.91 2.46 2.37
C SER A 97 7.29 2.73 2.94
N ASN A 98 8.30 2.49 2.11
CA ASN A 98 9.68 2.91 2.38
C ASN A 98 9.84 4.44 2.24
N PHE A 99 8.92 5.09 1.51
CA PHE A 99 8.82 6.55 1.45
C PHE A 99 7.80 7.06 2.47
N THR A 100 8.20 7.98 3.35
CA THR A 100 7.35 8.55 4.41
C THR A 100 6.08 9.19 3.86
N SER A 101 6.13 9.80 2.70
CA SER A 101 5.03 10.53 2.06
C SER A 101 3.95 9.64 1.42
N LEU A 102 4.22 8.33 1.23
CA LEU A 102 3.32 7.38 0.55
C LEU A 102 2.55 6.49 1.53
N ARG A 103 2.23 6.98 2.72
CA ARG A 103 1.54 6.25 3.78
C ARG A 103 0.08 6.69 3.88
N PHE A 104 -0.42 6.85 5.08
CA PHE A 104 -1.81 7.15 5.44
C PHE A 104 -2.43 8.32 4.66
N ARG A 105 -3.74 8.19 4.38
CA ARG A 105 -4.61 9.29 3.95
C ARG A 105 -5.92 9.24 4.71
N GLU A 106 -6.28 10.39 5.27
CA GLU A 106 -7.56 10.59 5.93
C GLU A 106 -8.73 10.35 4.97
N PRO A 107 -9.93 9.94 5.46
CA PRO A 107 -11.11 9.72 4.61
C PRO A 107 -11.76 11.05 4.22
N VAL A 108 -11.11 11.79 3.33
CA VAL A 108 -11.59 13.10 2.84
C VAL A 108 -11.76 13.17 1.32
N TYR A 109 -11.44 12.09 0.60
CA TYR A 109 -11.45 12.05 -0.85
C TYR A 109 -12.76 11.49 -1.39
N ARG A 110 -13.37 12.20 -2.36
CA ARG A 110 -14.69 11.84 -2.93
C ARG A 110 -14.64 10.66 -3.90
N SER A 111 -13.47 10.34 -4.43
CA SER A 111 -13.26 9.25 -5.38
C SER A 111 -11.89 8.60 -5.19
N ILE A 112 -11.74 7.35 -5.66
CA ILE A 112 -10.44 6.67 -5.71
C ILE A 112 -9.43 7.51 -6.50
N ARG A 113 -9.82 8.13 -7.62
CA ARG A 113 -8.92 8.99 -8.38
C ARG A 113 -8.41 10.17 -7.55
N GLU A 114 -9.28 10.83 -6.81
CA GLU A 114 -8.90 11.96 -5.94
C GLU A 114 -7.92 11.51 -4.84
N LEU A 115 -8.18 10.36 -4.22
CA LEU A 115 -7.28 9.73 -3.26
C LEU A 115 -5.90 9.44 -3.89
N ILE A 116 -5.86 8.78 -5.04
CA ILE A 116 -4.60 8.43 -5.74
C ILE A 116 -3.83 9.69 -6.13
N MET A 117 -4.52 10.73 -6.63
CA MET A 117 -3.86 11.99 -7.00
C MET A 117 -3.26 12.73 -5.80
N SER A 118 -3.68 12.45 -4.56
CA SER A 118 -3.04 12.99 -3.35
C SER A 118 -1.61 12.45 -3.13
N TYR A 119 -1.28 11.33 -3.74
CA TYR A 119 0.07 10.76 -3.71
C TYR A 119 0.95 11.27 -4.85
N PHE A 120 0.36 11.78 -5.95
CA PHE A 120 1.05 12.04 -7.22
C PHE A 120 2.32 12.88 -7.08
N ASP A 121 2.27 13.98 -6.35
CA ASP A 121 3.42 14.87 -6.19
C ASP A 121 4.53 14.30 -5.29
N PHE A 122 4.19 13.30 -4.49
CA PHE A 122 5.08 12.63 -3.54
C PHE A 122 5.58 11.28 -4.05
N PHE A 123 5.05 10.80 -5.16
CA PHE A 123 5.43 9.51 -5.75
C PHE A 123 6.54 9.75 -6.78
N PHE A 124 7.76 9.57 -6.34
CA PHE A 124 8.97 9.79 -7.15
C PHE A 124 10.04 8.77 -6.74
N ASN A 125 10.86 8.36 -7.72
CA ASN A 125 11.97 7.45 -7.48
C ASN A 125 13.16 8.12 -6.76
N THR A 126 14.20 7.36 -6.46
CA THR A 126 15.40 7.85 -5.73
C THR A 126 16.17 8.92 -6.49
N ASP A 127 15.95 9.10 -7.80
CA ASP A 127 16.52 10.20 -8.59
C ASP A 127 15.62 11.45 -8.62
N GLY A 128 14.45 11.38 -7.95
CA GLY A 128 13.47 12.47 -7.87
C GLY A 128 12.51 12.56 -9.05
N TYR A 129 12.53 11.62 -10.01
CA TYR A 129 11.57 11.60 -11.12
C TYR A 129 10.22 11.12 -10.63
N LYS A 130 9.15 11.91 -10.87
CA LYS A 130 7.77 11.51 -10.55
C LYS A 130 7.39 10.31 -11.40
N SER A 131 7.10 9.20 -10.73
CA SER A 131 7.01 7.87 -11.33
C SER A 131 5.59 7.32 -11.46
N LEU A 132 4.59 7.79 -10.71
CA LEU A 132 3.22 7.28 -10.79
C LEU A 132 2.61 7.45 -12.20
N ARG A 133 2.09 6.34 -12.77
CA ARG A 133 1.52 6.30 -14.13
C ARG A 133 0.05 5.93 -14.17
N SER A 134 -0.35 4.93 -13.39
CA SER A 134 -1.73 4.45 -13.38
C SER A 134 -2.10 3.82 -12.04
N TYR A 135 -3.38 3.50 -11.87
CA TYR A 135 -3.88 2.80 -10.69
C TYR A 135 -4.99 1.82 -11.09
N SER A 136 -5.11 0.73 -10.34
CA SER A 136 -6.08 -0.34 -10.62
C SER A 136 -7.50 0.03 -10.18
N LEU A 137 -8.47 -0.69 -10.71
CA LEU A 137 -9.76 -0.83 -10.02
C LEU A 137 -9.52 -1.39 -8.60
N PRO A 138 -10.35 -0.98 -7.60
CA PRO A 138 -10.29 -1.57 -6.27
C PRO A 138 -10.54 -3.07 -6.29
N LEU A 139 -9.68 -3.85 -5.63
CA LEU A 139 -9.78 -5.30 -5.49
C LEU A 139 -10.28 -5.64 -4.09
N ASN A 140 -11.49 -6.22 -4.00
CA ASN A 140 -11.99 -6.74 -2.74
C ASN A 140 -11.44 -8.16 -2.50
N LEU A 141 -10.66 -8.33 -1.44
CA LEU A 141 -9.98 -9.58 -1.12
C LEU A 141 -10.90 -10.70 -0.61
N LYS A 142 -12.19 -10.43 -0.39
CA LYS A 142 -13.17 -11.48 -0.06
C LYS A 142 -13.22 -12.59 -1.09
N ILE A 143 -12.88 -12.31 -2.35
CA ILE A 143 -12.82 -13.33 -3.41
C ILE A 143 -11.77 -14.43 -3.13
N PHE A 144 -10.80 -14.18 -2.25
CA PHE A 144 -9.75 -15.11 -1.86
C PHE A 144 -9.94 -15.73 -0.48
N GLU A 145 -11.10 -15.54 0.18
CA GLU A 145 -11.33 -16.08 1.54
C GLU A 145 -11.16 -17.61 1.61
N SER A 146 -11.56 -18.33 0.57
CA SER A 146 -11.39 -19.79 0.48
C SER A 146 -9.92 -20.25 0.44
N LEU A 147 -9.00 -19.35 0.10
CA LEU A 147 -7.55 -19.61 0.04
C LEU A 147 -6.83 -19.25 1.35
N ASN A 148 -7.57 -18.82 2.38
CA ASN A 148 -7.01 -18.44 3.68
C ASN A 148 -5.88 -17.39 3.60
N TRP A 149 -5.95 -16.45 2.67
CA TRP A 149 -4.91 -15.44 2.36
C TRP A 149 -4.39 -14.68 3.58
N LYS A 150 -5.18 -14.58 4.64
CA LYS A 150 -4.81 -13.87 5.89
C LYS A 150 -3.82 -14.63 6.75
N THR A 151 -3.80 -15.95 6.66
CA THR A 151 -3.17 -16.83 7.66
C THR A 151 -2.37 -17.98 7.07
N THR A 152 -2.29 -18.11 5.75
CA THR A 152 -1.47 -19.12 5.07
C THR A 152 0.01 -18.80 5.23
N ASP A 153 0.84 -19.84 5.18
CA ASP A 153 2.29 -19.72 5.05
C ASP A 153 2.75 -19.79 3.57
N ASP A 154 1.80 -20.03 2.63
CA ASP A 154 2.06 -19.99 1.20
C ASP A 154 2.25 -18.59 0.69
N ASP A 155 2.93 -18.44 -0.45
CA ASP A 155 3.10 -17.19 -1.17
C ASP A 155 1.77 -16.66 -1.72
N LEU A 156 1.55 -15.35 -1.64
CA LEU A 156 0.33 -14.67 -2.08
C LEU A 156 0.47 -13.97 -3.44
N GLU A 157 1.46 -14.34 -4.25
CA GLU A 157 1.70 -13.78 -5.58
C GLU A 157 0.43 -13.80 -6.47
N TYR A 158 -0.45 -14.81 -6.28
CA TYR A 158 -1.72 -14.88 -7.00
C TYR A 158 -2.64 -13.66 -6.79
N ILE A 159 -2.51 -12.96 -5.64
CA ILE A 159 -3.23 -11.69 -5.40
C ILE A 159 -2.59 -10.58 -6.22
N GLY A 160 -1.25 -10.52 -6.27
CA GLY A 160 -0.49 -9.60 -7.13
C GLY A 160 -0.86 -9.79 -8.59
N ASN A 161 -0.81 -11.01 -9.09
CA ASN A 161 -1.22 -11.36 -10.46
C ASN A 161 -2.66 -10.95 -10.76
N LYS A 162 -3.56 -11.04 -9.77
CA LYS A 162 -4.94 -10.55 -9.93
C LYS A 162 -4.99 -9.04 -10.04
N LEU A 163 -4.25 -8.30 -9.22
CA LEU A 163 -4.15 -6.83 -9.30
C LEU A 163 -3.66 -6.37 -10.67
N GLU A 164 -2.57 -6.96 -11.17
CA GLU A 164 -2.01 -6.65 -12.49
C GLU A 164 -3.02 -6.89 -13.62
N SER A 165 -3.87 -7.92 -13.49
CA SER A 165 -4.90 -8.26 -14.49
C SER A 165 -6.09 -7.30 -14.52
N LEU A 166 -6.25 -6.43 -13.53
CA LEU A 166 -7.35 -5.48 -13.47
C LEU A 166 -7.14 -4.33 -14.48
N HIS A 167 -8.24 -3.66 -14.80
CA HIS A 167 -8.15 -2.42 -15.56
C HIS A 167 -7.44 -1.33 -14.75
N HIS A 168 -6.44 -0.68 -15.36
CA HIS A 168 -5.73 0.45 -14.78
C HIS A 168 -6.09 1.76 -15.50
N PHE A 169 -6.34 2.80 -14.71
CA PHE A 169 -6.65 4.14 -15.19
C PHE A 169 -5.39 5.00 -15.17
N LYS A 170 -5.03 5.60 -16.31
CA LYS A 170 -3.91 6.55 -16.37
C LYS A 170 -4.17 7.76 -15.47
N VAL A 171 -3.16 8.18 -14.70
CA VAL A 171 -3.24 9.37 -13.84
C VAL A 171 -3.26 10.66 -14.66
N ALA A 172 -2.52 10.70 -15.76
CA ALA A 172 -2.42 11.85 -16.66
C ALA A 172 -2.13 11.41 -18.11
N PRO A 173 -2.42 12.26 -19.12
CA PRO A 173 -2.01 12.00 -20.51
C PRO A 173 -0.49 12.02 -20.66
N GLU A 174 0.06 11.22 -21.58
CA GLU A 174 1.49 11.13 -21.92
C GLU A 174 2.17 12.50 -22.09
N LYS A 175 1.49 13.44 -22.81
CA LYS A 175 2.00 14.80 -23.02
C LYS A 175 2.22 15.57 -21.72
N ALA A 176 1.42 15.31 -20.67
CA ALA A 176 1.61 15.92 -19.35
C ALA A 176 2.77 15.24 -18.61
N ILE A 177 2.83 13.90 -18.65
CA ILE A 177 3.90 13.11 -18.01
C ILE A 177 5.29 13.55 -18.49
N ARG A 178 5.47 13.75 -19.82
CA ARG A 178 6.78 14.16 -20.39
C ARG A 178 7.27 15.55 -19.95
N ARG A 179 6.43 16.35 -19.30
CA ARG A 179 6.77 17.70 -18.85
C ARG A 179 6.85 17.85 -17.34
N LEU A 180 6.81 16.71 -16.61
CA LEU A 180 6.90 16.74 -15.16
C LEU A 180 8.27 17.23 -14.70
N TYR A 181 8.26 18.05 -13.69
CA TYR A 181 9.47 18.46 -13.00
C TYR A 181 9.85 17.41 -11.96
N LYS A 182 11.13 17.26 -11.71
CA LYS A 182 11.64 16.46 -10.60
C LYS A 182 11.17 17.01 -9.25
N ALA A 183 11.07 16.12 -8.26
CA ALA A 183 10.97 16.53 -6.87
C ALA A 183 12.21 17.37 -6.48
N SER A 184 12.03 18.36 -5.62
CA SER A 184 13.16 19.11 -5.08
C SER A 184 13.99 18.23 -4.14
N ASP A 185 15.26 18.59 -3.93
CA ASP A 185 16.13 17.88 -2.98
C ASP A 185 15.54 17.83 -1.56
N THR A 186 14.80 18.85 -1.17
CA THR A 186 14.11 18.88 0.12
C THR A 186 13.00 17.83 0.18
N MET A 187 12.19 17.72 -0.88
CA MET A 187 11.14 16.70 -0.99
C MET A 187 11.71 15.29 -1.02
N LEU A 188 12.79 15.08 -1.78
CA LEU A 188 13.46 13.79 -1.86
C LEU A 188 13.98 13.35 -0.48
N ARG A 189 14.70 14.24 0.23
CA ARG A 189 15.17 13.96 1.59
C ARG A 189 14.03 13.70 2.58
N ALA A 190 12.94 14.45 2.50
CA ALA A 190 11.78 14.24 3.35
C ALA A 190 11.11 12.88 3.05
N GLY A 191 10.95 12.51 1.78
CA GLY A 191 10.39 11.22 1.38
C GLY A 191 11.23 10.02 1.86
N LEU A 192 12.55 10.16 1.84
CA LEU A 192 13.51 9.12 2.27
C LEU A 192 13.77 9.08 3.78
N LEU A 193 13.15 9.96 4.56
CA LEU A 193 13.35 10.00 6.01
C LEU A 193 12.92 8.67 6.66
N GLY A 194 13.87 7.99 7.32
CA GLY A 194 13.63 6.70 7.97
C GLY A 194 13.46 5.51 7.00
N SER A 195 13.84 5.67 5.72
CA SER A 195 13.80 4.57 4.76
C SER A 195 14.86 3.50 5.05
N ASN A 196 14.53 2.24 4.70
CA ASN A 196 15.49 1.14 4.65
C ASN A 196 16.21 1.19 3.29
N ALA A 197 17.53 1.40 3.30
CA ALA A 197 18.34 1.52 2.07
C ALA A 197 18.33 0.26 1.20
N GLU A 198 18.20 -0.92 1.80
CA GLU A 198 18.17 -2.21 1.06
C GLU A 198 16.86 -2.38 0.27
N GLY A 199 15.76 -1.79 0.76
CA GLY A 199 14.45 -1.81 0.11
C GLY A 199 14.18 -0.60 -0.78
N LEU A 200 15.18 0.16 -1.20
CA LEU A 200 15.01 1.26 -2.15
C LEU A 200 15.19 0.77 -3.59
N PHE A 201 14.25 1.13 -4.44
CA PHE A 201 14.36 0.89 -5.88
C PHE A 201 15.59 1.61 -6.46
N LYS A 202 16.29 0.93 -7.37
CA LYS A 202 17.44 1.47 -8.11
C LYS A 202 17.00 1.78 -9.54
N PRO A 203 16.74 3.06 -9.87
CA PRO A 203 16.31 3.43 -11.22
C PRO A 203 17.31 2.99 -12.28
N LYS A 204 16.77 2.52 -13.42
CA LYS A 204 17.60 2.24 -14.61
C LYS A 204 18.05 3.57 -15.22
N GLN A 205 19.33 3.67 -15.53
CA GLN A 205 19.92 4.82 -16.23
C GLN A 205 19.53 4.86 -17.70
#